data_ad90be3e172fbed5df9fa64a9d2626a1
#
_entry.id   ad90be3e172fbed5df9fa64a9d2626a1
#
_cell.length_a   1.000
_cell.length_b   1.000
_cell.length_c   1.000
_cell.angle_alpha   90.00
_cell.angle_beta   90.00
_cell.angle_gamma   90.00
#
_symmetry.space_group_name_H-M   'P 1'
#
loop_
_entity.id
_entity.type
_entity.pdbx_description
1 polymer ?
#
loop_
_entity_poly.entity_id
_entity_poly.type
_entity_poly.pdbx_seq_one_letter_code
_entity_poly.pdbx_strand_id
1 'polypeptide(L)'
;MSKAIGTGVCVWLLATALSAPGGACRAAETRGEGEQKLVRDGVTVALQVQSLAKDGVLREGEFADVRFRITDTTSGQPLAGVAPGAWLDPQAVAADLAQGREHSCKSRVGVFLKSSIGARPLLDLNSYYLMVMNRDASVSVVDPQVSVGGITSTLSRIELKQPPMDWVTPADNKRVFVSMPNADAVAVIDSEQFKLVDSVAAGSNPVRVALQPDERLLWVGNNARAPEQSGVTVIDAQSLKPLKHVATGAGHHEIAFSKDSRQAFVSNRDDGTVSIIDIASLTLSKQLKTGSHPLSIAFSALSQAVYVADGQDGTVTVVDAVSLSVRRVIKLKQGLGPMGFSADGRFGIVLNTLENQASVIDASNDSLIHDVAVSAEPYQVVFTKAYAYIRGLASAKVTMINLASLGEGRTPISQGFEAGPQAPRLAGDLPLASSLAVSRDDNAVFVVNPVDNT
;
A
#
# COMPACT_ATOMS: atom_id res chain seq x y z
N MET A 1 2.42 -4.96 -44.02
CA MET A 1 2.06 -6.38 -43.89
C MET A 1 2.06 -6.71 -42.38
N SER A 2 0.87 -6.71 -41.79
CA SER A 2 0.69 -6.98 -40.35
C SER A 2 0.70 -8.49 -40.16
N LYS A 3 1.68 -8.99 -39.37
CA LYS A 3 1.68 -10.38 -38.90
C LYS A 3 0.80 -10.47 -37.67
N ALA A 4 -0.26 -11.25 -37.75
CA ALA A 4 -1.04 -11.65 -36.58
C ALA A 4 -0.16 -12.56 -35.69
N ILE A 5 -0.03 -12.21 -34.41
CA ILE A 5 0.76 -12.95 -33.43
C ILE A 5 -0.19 -13.89 -32.69
N GLY A 6 0.06 -15.20 -32.83
CA GLY A 6 -0.57 -16.21 -31.98
C GLY A 6 0.21 -16.31 -30.66
N THR A 7 -0.35 -15.82 -29.57
CA THR A 7 0.18 -16.01 -28.22
C THR A 7 -0.33 -17.33 -27.65
N GLY A 8 0.57 -18.30 -27.45
CA GLY A 8 0.25 -19.52 -26.68
C GLY A 8 0.41 -19.20 -25.18
N VAL A 9 -0.68 -19.32 -24.44
CA VAL A 9 -0.67 -19.15 -22.97
C VAL A 9 -0.70 -20.52 -22.29
N CYS A 10 0.32 -20.85 -21.50
CA CYS A 10 0.33 -22.04 -20.64
C CYS A 10 -0.11 -21.67 -19.22
N VAL A 11 -1.27 -22.16 -18.80
CA VAL A 11 -1.79 -21.99 -17.43
C VAL A 11 -1.56 -23.25 -16.62
N TRP A 12 -0.97 -23.12 -15.43
CA TRP A 12 -0.70 -24.25 -14.53
C TRP A 12 -1.23 -23.95 -13.14
N LEU A 13 -1.95 -24.91 -12.60
CA LEU A 13 -2.35 -24.95 -11.20
C LEU A 13 -1.51 -26.00 -10.45
N LEU A 14 -0.83 -25.58 -9.39
CA LEU A 14 -0.22 -26.48 -8.41
C LEU A 14 -1.24 -26.77 -7.32
N ALA A 15 -1.90 -27.93 -7.42
CA ALA A 15 -2.49 -28.58 -6.27
C ALA A 15 -1.52 -29.69 -5.85
N THR A 16 -1.08 -29.69 -4.60
CA THR A 16 -0.31 -30.77 -4.00
C THR A 16 -1.19 -32.01 -3.92
N ALA A 17 -1.10 -32.89 -4.90
CA ALA A 17 -1.62 -34.26 -4.82
C ALA A 17 -0.79 -35.18 -5.70
N LEU A 18 -0.54 -36.37 -5.17
CA LEU A 18 0.30 -37.46 -5.61
C LEU A 18 0.07 -37.90 -7.08
N SER A 19 1.20 -38.15 -7.71
CA SER A 19 1.54 -39.05 -8.81
C SER A 19 0.42 -39.73 -9.63
N ALA A 20 0.34 -39.33 -10.92
CA ALA A 20 0.00 -40.20 -12.03
C ALA A 20 0.72 -39.74 -13.32
N PRO A 21 1.16 -40.67 -14.20
CA PRO A 21 2.04 -40.34 -15.32
C PRO A 21 1.27 -39.91 -16.58
N GLY A 22 1.86 -38.96 -17.31
CA GLY A 22 1.66 -38.86 -18.75
C GLY A 22 0.45 -38.04 -19.23
N GLY A 23 0.40 -36.76 -18.96
CA GLY A 23 -0.50 -35.83 -19.63
C GLY A 23 0.28 -34.80 -20.48
N ALA A 24 0.14 -34.88 -21.79
CA ALA A 24 0.72 -33.92 -22.72
C ALA A 24 0.10 -32.53 -22.48
N CYS A 25 0.95 -31.50 -22.33
CA CYS A 25 0.52 -30.10 -22.41
C CYS A 25 -0.04 -29.82 -23.81
N ARG A 26 -1.32 -29.54 -23.93
CA ARG A 26 -1.88 -28.94 -25.12
C ARG A 26 -1.80 -27.43 -24.97
N ALA A 27 -1.00 -26.78 -25.82
CA ALA A 27 -1.09 -25.36 -26.05
C ALA A 27 -2.46 -25.06 -26.67
N ALA A 28 -3.24 -24.18 -26.07
CA ALA A 28 -4.46 -23.67 -26.70
C ALA A 28 -4.06 -22.62 -27.72
N GLU A 29 -4.34 -22.90 -29.02
CA GLU A 29 -4.23 -21.88 -30.07
C GLU A 29 -5.34 -20.86 -29.87
N THR A 30 -4.96 -19.61 -29.63
CA THR A 30 -5.90 -18.48 -29.56
C THR A 30 -6.13 -17.87 -30.93
N ARG A 31 -7.29 -18.06 -31.47
CA ARG A 31 -7.89 -17.14 -32.44
C ARG A 31 -8.89 -16.27 -31.68
N GLY A 32 -8.61 -14.95 -31.62
CA GLY A 32 -9.53 -13.87 -31.30
C GLY A 32 -10.44 -14.00 -30.06
N GLU A 33 -10.74 -12.89 -29.44
CA GLU A 33 -11.72 -12.63 -28.38
C GLU A 33 -12.57 -13.84 -27.92
N GLY A 34 -12.14 -14.52 -26.86
CA GLY A 34 -12.88 -15.63 -26.26
C GLY A 34 -12.30 -16.04 -24.91
N GLU A 35 -13.18 -16.36 -23.97
CA GLU A 35 -12.79 -16.96 -22.70
C GLU A 35 -12.27 -18.39 -22.97
N GLN A 36 -11.02 -18.68 -22.61
CA GLN A 36 -10.45 -20.02 -22.68
C GLN A 36 -10.65 -20.73 -21.35
N LYS A 37 -11.10 -21.98 -21.38
CA LYS A 37 -11.33 -22.77 -20.18
C LYS A 37 -10.47 -24.02 -20.17
N LEU A 38 -9.82 -24.24 -19.02
CA LEU A 38 -9.11 -25.48 -18.71
C LEU A 38 -9.77 -26.12 -17.48
N VAL A 39 -10.14 -27.38 -17.59
CA VAL A 39 -10.71 -28.17 -16.50
C VAL A 39 -9.73 -29.28 -16.15
N ARG A 40 -9.31 -29.34 -14.89
CA ARG A 40 -8.42 -30.40 -14.40
C ARG A 40 -8.61 -30.61 -12.89
N ASP A 41 -8.65 -31.87 -12.48
CA ASP A 41 -8.68 -32.30 -11.08
C ASP A 41 -9.76 -31.59 -10.24
N GLY A 42 -10.96 -31.38 -10.82
CA GLY A 42 -12.07 -30.72 -10.14
C GLY A 42 -11.98 -29.19 -10.14
N VAL A 43 -10.98 -28.61 -10.78
CA VAL A 43 -10.78 -27.17 -10.88
C VAL A 43 -10.96 -26.70 -12.30
N THR A 44 -11.74 -25.64 -12.48
CA THR A 44 -11.89 -24.94 -13.75
C THR A 44 -11.13 -23.60 -13.68
N VAL A 45 -10.23 -23.38 -14.62
CA VAL A 45 -9.55 -22.12 -14.85
C VAL A 45 -10.05 -21.52 -16.13
N ALA A 46 -10.65 -20.34 -16.05
CA ALA A 46 -11.05 -19.55 -17.21
C ALA A 46 -10.06 -18.39 -17.38
N LEU A 47 -9.48 -18.25 -18.56
CA LEU A 47 -8.57 -17.18 -18.95
C LEU A 47 -9.27 -16.29 -19.94
N GLN A 48 -9.24 -15.00 -19.71
CA GLN A 48 -9.67 -13.95 -20.62
C GLN A 48 -8.52 -12.98 -20.84
N VAL A 49 -8.22 -12.67 -22.09
CA VAL A 49 -7.23 -11.64 -22.46
C VAL A 49 -7.94 -10.62 -23.34
N GLN A 50 -7.88 -9.36 -22.95
CA GLN A 50 -8.55 -8.26 -23.65
C GLN A 50 -7.53 -7.15 -23.94
N SER A 51 -7.49 -6.67 -25.19
CA SER A 51 -6.68 -5.50 -25.54
C SER A 51 -7.24 -4.24 -24.87
N LEU A 52 -6.36 -3.38 -24.39
CA LEU A 52 -6.71 -2.03 -23.93
C LEU A 52 -6.67 -0.99 -25.05
N ALA A 53 -6.28 -1.38 -26.28
CA ALA A 53 -6.32 -0.52 -27.45
C ALA A 53 -7.78 -0.24 -27.86
N LYS A 54 -8.03 0.96 -28.44
CA LYS A 54 -9.37 1.40 -28.84
C LYS A 54 -10.03 0.51 -29.89
N ASP A 55 -9.24 -0.20 -30.67
CA ASP A 55 -9.71 -1.11 -31.71
C ASP A 55 -9.87 -2.57 -31.25
N GLY A 56 -9.58 -2.85 -29.96
CA GLY A 56 -9.71 -4.18 -29.35
C GLY A 56 -8.70 -5.22 -29.86
N VAL A 57 -7.74 -4.86 -30.70
CA VAL A 57 -6.78 -5.80 -31.29
C VAL A 57 -5.55 -5.93 -30.41
N LEU A 58 -5.20 -7.17 -30.02
CA LEU A 58 -3.96 -7.46 -29.27
C LEU A 58 -2.74 -7.32 -30.21
N ARG A 59 -1.77 -6.48 -29.79
CA ARG A 59 -0.51 -6.28 -30.50
C ARG A 59 0.66 -6.40 -29.55
N GLU A 60 1.80 -6.81 -30.08
CA GLU A 60 3.06 -6.82 -29.34
C GLU A 60 3.46 -5.39 -28.96
N GLY A 61 3.86 -5.21 -27.67
CA GLY A 61 4.21 -3.90 -27.12
C GLY A 61 3.02 -3.04 -26.66
N GLU A 62 1.79 -3.54 -26.78
CA GLU A 62 0.59 -2.87 -26.27
C GLU A 62 0.08 -3.56 -24.99
N PHE A 63 -0.65 -2.80 -24.17
CA PHE A 63 -1.23 -3.31 -22.93
C PHE A 63 -2.46 -4.17 -23.18
N ALA A 64 -2.60 -5.22 -22.36
CA ALA A 64 -3.77 -6.09 -22.34
C ALA A 64 -4.22 -6.37 -20.91
N ASP A 65 -5.53 -6.48 -20.70
CA ASP A 65 -6.13 -6.95 -19.45
C ASP A 65 -6.15 -8.49 -19.48
N VAL A 66 -5.51 -9.13 -18.50
CA VAL A 66 -5.44 -10.59 -18.37
C VAL A 66 -6.18 -11.01 -17.11
N ARG A 67 -7.27 -11.75 -17.25
CA ARG A 67 -8.12 -12.19 -16.14
C ARG A 67 -8.14 -13.71 -16.03
N PHE A 68 -7.95 -14.17 -14.80
CA PHE A 68 -8.12 -15.56 -14.42
C PHE A 68 -9.32 -15.72 -13.50
N ARG A 69 -10.20 -16.68 -13.82
CA ARG A 69 -11.27 -17.10 -12.90
C ARG A 69 -11.03 -18.56 -12.54
N ILE A 70 -10.89 -18.84 -11.25
CA ILE A 70 -10.61 -20.18 -10.73
C ILE A 70 -11.82 -20.61 -9.90
N THR A 71 -12.47 -21.69 -10.35
CA THR A 71 -13.69 -22.20 -9.73
C THR A 71 -13.63 -23.69 -9.51
N ASP A 72 -14.34 -24.19 -8.52
CA ASP A 72 -14.66 -25.61 -8.41
C ASP A 72 -15.55 -26.04 -9.58
N THR A 73 -15.16 -27.11 -10.28
CA THR A 73 -15.86 -27.57 -11.49
C THR A 73 -17.30 -28.04 -11.21
N THR A 74 -17.55 -28.57 -10.04
CA THR A 74 -18.84 -29.18 -9.67
C THR A 74 -19.83 -28.11 -9.21
N SER A 75 -19.39 -27.22 -8.33
CA SER A 75 -20.26 -26.18 -7.74
C SER A 75 -20.26 -24.87 -8.52
N GLY A 76 -19.27 -24.63 -9.39
CA GLY A 76 -19.07 -23.36 -10.09
C GLY A 76 -18.67 -22.19 -9.17
N GLN A 77 -18.45 -22.45 -7.87
CA GLN A 77 -18.09 -21.41 -6.90
C GLN A 77 -16.60 -21.07 -6.97
N PRO A 78 -16.21 -19.82 -6.71
CA PRO A 78 -14.81 -19.45 -6.61
C PRO A 78 -14.08 -20.27 -5.55
N LEU A 79 -12.88 -20.73 -5.88
CA LEU A 79 -11.99 -21.41 -4.94
C LEU A 79 -11.31 -20.37 -4.03
N ALA A 80 -11.57 -20.47 -2.73
CA ALA A 80 -10.93 -19.66 -1.72
C ALA A 80 -9.60 -20.28 -1.25
N GLY A 81 -8.64 -19.42 -0.84
CA GLY A 81 -7.37 -19.87 -0.25
C GLY A 81 -6.37 -20.47 -1.23
N VAL A 82 -6.56 -20.25 -2.54
CA VAL A 82 -5.59 -20.66 -3.58
C VAL A 82 -4.69 -19.46 -3.91
N ALA A 83 -3.39 -19.74 -4.12
CA ALA A 83 -2.40 -18.79 -4.60
C ALA A 83 -1.89 -19.26 -5.98
N PRO A 84 -2.57 -18.90 -7.08
CA PRO A 84 -2.19 -19.35 -8.40
C PRO A 84 -0.92 -18.65 -8.87
N GLY A 85 -0.02 -19.38 -9.52
CA GLY A 85 1.11 -18.85 -10.27
C GLY A 85 0.76 -18.69 -11.76
N ALA A 86 1.10 -17.56 -12.36
CA ALA A 86 0.93 -17.33 -13.79
C ALA A 86 2.11 -16.54 -14.38
N TRP A 87 2.52 -16.86 -15.60
CA TRP A 87 3.58 -16.15 -16.32
C TRP A 87 3.37 -16.23 -17.84
N LEU A 88 4.06 -15.35 -18.57
CA LEU A 88 4.10 -15.37 -20.02
C LEU A 88 5.50 -15.77 -20.50
N ASP A 89 5.54 -16.65 -21.49
CA ASP A 89 6.76 -17.04 -22.21
C ASP A 89 6.69 -16.61 -23.67
N PRO A 90 7.82 -16.33 -24.34
CA PRO A 90 7.84 -16.08 -25.79
C PRO A 90 7.26 -17.25 -26.60
N GLN A 91 6.60 -16.97 -27.70
CA GLN A 91 5.98 -17.98 -28.57
C GLN A 91 6.96 -19.05 -29.05
N ALA A 92 8.24 -18.69 -29.29
CA ALA A 92 9.27 -19.65 -29.69
C ALA A 92 9.48 -20.74 -28.60
N VAL A 93 9.49 -20.35 -27.32
CA VAL A 93 9.62 -21.29 -26.19
C VAL A 93 8.38 -22.18 -26.09
N ALA A 94 7.20 -21.62 -26.31
CA ALA A 94 5.96 -22.41 -26.31
C ALA A 94 5.92 -23.42 -27.46
N ALA A 95 6.44 -23.09 -28.63
CA ALA A 95 6.54 -23.99 -29.78
C ALA A 95 7.51 -25.15 -29.54
N ASP A 96 8.65 -24.92 -28.88
CA ASP A 96 9.62 -25.95 -28.50
C ASP A 96 9.06 -26.90 -27.44
N LEU A 97 8.30 -26.37 -26.49
CA LEU A 97 7.57 -27.17 -25.50
C LEU A 97 6.49 -28.07 -26.15
N ALA A 98 5.75 -27.53 -27.13
CA ALA A 98 4.72 -28.30 -27.86
C ALA A 98 5.31 -29.45 -28.72
N GLN A 99 6.58 -29.28 -29.16
CA GLN A 99 7.31 -30.29 -29.93
C GLN A 99 8.13 -31.27 -29.05
N GLY A 100 8.04 -31.13 -27.72
CA GLY A 100 8.73 -32.04 -26.77
C GLY A 100 10.27 -31.91 -26.79
N ARG A 101 10.83 -30.86 -27.38
CA ARG A 101 12.27 -30.71 -27.60
C ARG A 101 13.02 -30.16 -26.40
N GLU A 102 12.38 -29.39 -25.53
CA GLU A 102 12.99 -28.89 -24.28
C GLU A 102 11.97 -28.86 -23.14
N HIS A 103 12.40 -29.34 -21.99
CA HIS A 103 11.77 -29.24 -20.68
C HIS A 103 10.25 -29.33 -20.62
N SER A 104 9.77 -30.46 -20.11
CA SER A 104 8.34 -30.65 -19.78
C SER A 104 7.80 -29.45 -18.99
N CYS A 105 6.50 -29.14 -19.09
CA CYS A 105 5.85 -28.13 -18.28
C CYS A 105 6.13 -28.29 -16.77
N LYS A 106 6.30 -29.50 -16.27
CA LYS A 106 6.72 -29.79 -14.89
C LYS A 106 8.11 -29.25 -14.59
N SER A 107 9.05 -29.31 -15.54
CA SER A 107 10.38 -28.74 -15.41
C SER A 107 10.32 -27.20 -15.36
N ARG A 108 9.50 -26.57 -16.20
CA ARG A 108 9.30 -25.10 -16.21
C ARG A 108 8.71 -24.61 -14.90
N VAL A 109 7.68 -25.28 -14.38
CA VAL A 109 7.13 -25.01 -13.05
C VAL A 109 8.20 -25.14 -11.97
N GLY A 110 9.02 -26.21 -12.04
CA GLY A 110 10.12 -26.40 -11.08
C GLY A 110 11.19 -25.31 -11.15
N VAL A 111 11.46 -24.78 -12.33
CA VAL A 111 12.39 -23.64 -12.54
C VAL A 111 11.80 -22.34 -12.01
N PHE A 112 10.52 -22.08 -12.31
CA PHE A 112 9.81 -20.92 -11.78
C PHE A 112 9.79 -20.90 -10.26
N LEU A 113 9.43 -22.01 -9.64
CA LEU A 113 9.40 -22.15 -8.18
C LEU A 113 10.77 -22.05 -7.50
N LYS A 114 11.85 -22.41 -8.23
CA LYS A 114 13.23 -22.35 -7.70
C LYS A 114 13.91 -21.01 -7.94
N SER A 115 13.24 -20.06 -8.60
CA SER A 115 13.78 -18.71 -8.91
C SER A 115 15.17 -18.73 -9.57
N SER A 116 15.48 -19.73 -10.40
CA SER A 116 16.81 -19.84 -10.99
C SER A 116 17.03 -18.83 -12.11
N ILE A 117 18.16 -18.14 -12.08
CA ILE A 117 18.52 -16.95 -12.88
C ILE A 117 18.48 -17.18 -14.41
N GLY A 118 18.56 -18.40 -14.88
CA GLY A 118 18.66 -18.71 -16.31
C GLY A 118 17.36 -19.04 -17.04
N ALA A 119 16.21 -19.04 -16.37
CA ALA A 119 14.95 -19.52 -16.94
C ALA A 119 13.73 -18.69 -16.51
N ARG A 120 13.90 -17.38 -16.40
CA ARG A 120 12.80 -16.48 -16.03
C ARG A 120 11.77 -16.38 -17.17
N PRO A 121 10.47 -16.35 -16.85
CA PRO A 121 9.44 -16.02 -17.83
C PRO A 121 9.65 -14.60 -18.34
N LEU A 122 9.13 -14.30 -19.53
CA LEU A 122 9.16 -12.96 -20.10
C LEU A 122 8.44 -11.95 -19.20
N LEU A 123 7.35 -12.37 -18.57
CA LEU A 123 6.57 -11.59 -17.61
C LEU A 123 6.00 -12.51 -16.55
N ASP A 124 6.24 -12.21 -15.28
CA ASP A 124 5.59 -12.85 -14.14
C ASP A 124 4.30 -12.09 -13.80
N LEU A 125 3.16 -12.71 -14.00
CA LEU A 125 1.85 -12.12 -13.74
C LEU A 125 1.47 -12.09 -12.25
N ASN A 126 2.29 -12.67 -11.37
CA ASN A 126 2.12 -12.57 -9.92
C ASN A 126 3.08 -11.57 -9.29
N SER A 127 3.96 -10.97 -10.07
CA SER A 127 4.87 -9.98 -9.54
C SER A 127 4.13 -8.66 -9.25
N TYR A 128 4.69 -7.91 -8.36
CA TYR A 128 4.30 -6.54 -8.07
C TYR A 128 5.51 -5.64 -8.26
N TYR A 129 5.24 -4.38 -8.57
CA TYR A 129 6.26 -3.36 -8.67
C TYR A 129 6.26 -2.51 -7.41
N LEU A 130 7.43 -2.03 -7.03
CA LEU A 130 7.58 -1.04 -5.99
C LEU A 130 7.61 0.34 -6.62
N MET A 131 6.76 1.22 -6.14
CA MET A 131 6.83 2.63 -6.46
C MET A 131 7.55 3.35 -5.31
N VAL A 132 8.51 4.20 -5.64
CA VAL A 132 9.31 4.93 -4.67
C VAL A 132 9.23 6.42 -4.99
N MET A 133 8.73 7.21 -4.03
CA MET A 133 8.79 8.67 -4.12
C MET A 133 10.23 9.14 -3.97
N ASN A 134 10.71 9.91 -4.94
CA ASN A 134 12.05 10.47 -4.89
C ASN A 134 12.02 11.88 -4.27
N ARG A 135 13.18 12.36 -3.80
CA ARG A 135 13.32 13.74 -3.29
C ARG A 135 13.18 14.79 -4.39
N ASP A 136 13.55 14.42 -5.61
CA ASP A 136 13.28 15.25 -6.77
C ASP A 136 11.83 15.09 -7.25
N ALA A 137 11.46 15.81 -8.29
CA ALA A 137 10.12 15.79 -8.83
C ALA A 137 9.85 14.50 -9.63
N SER A 138 9.98 13.32 -9.00
CA SER A 138 9.74 12.05 -9.69
C SER A 138 9.31 10.91 -8.76
N VAL A 139 8.78 9.85 -9.37
CA VAL A 139 8.51 8.55 -8.76
C VAL A 139 9.20 7.46 -9.57
N SER A 140 10.02 6.64 -8.91
CA SER A 140 10.66 5.48 -9.53
C SER A 140 9.78 4.26 -9.41
N VAL A 141 9.74 3.44 -10.46
CA VAL A 141 9.10 2.13 -10.49
C VAL A 141 10.19 1.06 -10.54
N VAL A 142 10.21 0.19 -9.56
CA VAL A 142 11.26 -0.81 -9.35
C VAL A 142 10.66 -2.21 -9.43
N ASP A 143 11.31 -3.10 -10.17
CA ASP A 143 11.01 -4.53 -10.13
C ASP A 143 11.85 -5.19 -9.02
N PRO A 144 11.24 -5.64 -7.91
CA PRO A 144 11.99 -6.22 -6.81
C PRO A 144 12.55 -7.62 -7.12
N GLN A 145 12.09 -8.25 -8.20
CA GLN A 145 12.56 -9.58 -8.59
C GLN A 145 13.78 -9.53 -9.52
N VAL A 146 13.98 -8.41 -10.21
CA VAL A 146 15.12 -8.23 -11.12
C VAL A 146 16.24 -7.51 -10.38
N SER A 147 17.06 -8.28 -9.67
CA SER A 147 18.33 -7.81 -9.12
C SER A 147 19.48 -8.41 -9.91
N VAL A 148 20.18 -7.62 -10.71
CA VAL A 148 21.41 -8.01 -11.39
C VAL A 148 22.59 -7.37 -10.67
N GLY A 149 23.42 -8.20 -10.03
CA GLY A 149 24.62 -7.72 -9.33
C GLY A 149 24.33 -6.84 -8.10
N GLY A 150 23.20 -7.02 -7.42
CA GLY A 150 22.83 -6.26 -6.22
C GLY A 150 22.23 -4.88 -6.49
N ILE A 151 22.00 -4.53 -7.75
CA ILE A 151 21.33 -3.28 -8.14
C ILE A 151 19.90 -3.62 -8.55
N THR A 152 18.92 -3.03 -7.87
CA THR A 152 17.51 -3.12 -8.24
C THR A 152 17.28 -2.47 -9.61
N SER A 153 16.49 -3.13 -10.45
CA SER A 153 16.18 -2.62 -11.78
C SER A 153 15.07 -1.57 -11.72
N THR A 154 15.41 -0.31 -12.01
CA THR A 154 14.40 0.73 -12.23
C THR A 154 13.77 0.52 -13.61
N LEU A 155 12.50 0.14 -13.63
CA LEU A 155 11.74 -0.06 -14.87
C LEU A 155 11.31 1.24 -15.51
N SER A 156 10.89 2.18 -14.71
CA SER A 156 10.38 3.47 -15.18
C SER A 156 10.65 4.55 -14.15
N ARG A 157 10.75 5.77 -14.63
CA ARG A 157 10.80 6.99 -13.83
C ARG A 157 9.71 7.91 -14.32
N ILE A 158 8.80 8.26 -13.42
CA ILE A 158 7.64 9.09 -13.70
C ILE A 158 7.98 10.50 -13.25
N GLU A 159 8.11 11.43 -14.20
CA GLU A 159 8.39 12.82 -13.89
C GLU A 159 7.12 13.54 -13.39
N LEU A 160 7.27 14.31 -12.32
CA LEU A 160 6.23 15.12 -11.71
C LEU A 160 6.52 16.61 -11.94
N LYS A 161 5.54 17.47 -11.68
CA LYS A 161 5.74 18.94 -11.80
C LYS A 161 6.58 19.53 -10.67
N GLN A 162 6.47 18.95 -9.48
CA GLN A 162 7.19 19.34 -8.26
C GLN A 162 7.45 18.12 -7.38
N PRO A 163 8.39 18.18 -6.44
CA PRO A 163 8.67 17.10 -5.52
C PRO A 163 7.42 16.61 -4.78
N PRO A 164 7.22 15.28 -4.69
CA PRO A 164 6.12 14.67 -3.96
C PRO A 164 6.31 14.76 -2.44
N MET A 165 5.20 14.74 -1.69
CA MET A 165 5.23 14.72 -0.23
C MET A 165 4.57 13.48 0.36
N ASP A 166 3.36 13.15 -0.10
CA ASP A 166 2.55 12.04 0.39
C ASP A 166 1.74 11.43 -0.75
N TRP A 167 1.31 10.19 -0.58
CA TRP A 167 0.52 9.50 -1.60
C TRP A 167 -0.49 8.53 -1.01
N VAL A 168 -1.50 8.20 -1.81
CA VAL A 168 -2.48 7.17 -1.51
C VAL A 168 -2.89 6.43 -2.79
N THR A 169 -3.19 5.14 -2.66
CA THR A 169 -3.67 4.27 -3.73
C THR A 169 -5.05 3.72 -3.41
N PRO A 170 -5.99 3.68 -4.38
CA PRO A 170 -7.21 2.89 -4.25
C PRO A 170 -6.93 1.38 -4.12
N ALA A 171 -7.91 0.62 -3.66
CA ALA A 171 -7.77 -0.83 -3.49
C ALA A 171 -7.52 -1.60 -4.80
N ASP A 172 -7.94 -1.04 -5.95
CA ASP A 172 -7.66 -1.61 -7.27
C ASP A 172 -6.21 -1.38 -7.72
N ASN A 173 -5.45 -0.50 -7.04
CA ASN A 173 -4.08 -0.09 -7.36
C ASN A 173 -3.86 0.44 -8.79
N LYS A 174 -4.90 0.88 -9.48
CA LYS A 174 -4.78 1.38 -10.87
C LYS A 174 -4.30 2.82 -10.95
N ARG A 175 -4.48 3.57 -9.88
CA ARG A 175 -4.05 4.96 -9.79
C ARG A 175 -3.29 5.22 -8.50
N VAL A 176 -2.39 6.19 -8.54
CA VAL A 176 -1.73 6.73 -7.36
C VAL A 176 -1.96 8.23 -7.32
N PHE A 177 -2.47 8.73 -6.20
CA PHE A 177 -2.65 10.15 -5.96
C PHE A 177 -1.48 10.66 -5.13
N VAL A 178 -0.75 11.64 -5.63
CA VAL A 178 0.50 12.11 -5.03
C VAL A 178 0.40 13.62 -4.77
N SER A 179 0.53 14.05 -3.51
CA SER A 179 0.55 15.47 -3.18
C SER A 179 1.87 16.12 -3.60
N MET A 180 1.77 17.32 -4.14
CA MET A 180 2.90 18.16 -4.53
C MET A 180 2.72 19.55 -3.90
N PRO A 181 3.26 19.80 -2.68
CA PRO A 181 3.04 21.04 -1.93
C PRO A 181 3.39 22.29 -2.71
N ASN A 182 4.52 22.28 -3.42
CA ASN A 182 5.00 23.44 -4.17
C ASN A 182 4.28 23.68 -5.51
N ALA A 183 3.37 22.77 -5.90
CA ALA A 183 2.52 22.91 -7.09
C ALA A 183 1.07 23.22 -6.74
N ASP A 184 0.70 23.26 -5.45
CA ASP A 184 -0.68 23.37 -4.98
C ASP A 184 -1.62 22.35 -5.64
N ALA A 185 -1.10 21.13 -5.89
CA ALA A 185 -1.76 20.13 -6.70
C ALA A 185 -1.53 18.71 -6.19
N VAL A 186 -2.41 17.82 -6.61
CA VAL A 186 -2.25 16.37 -6.54
C VAL A 186 -2.00 15.83 -7.94
N ALA A 187 -0.90 15.10 -8.12
CA ALA A 187 -0.62 14.34 -9.34
C ALA A 187 -1.43 13.04 -9.33
N VAL A 188 -1.92 12.63 -10.48
CA VAL A 188 -2.60 11.36 -10.71
C VAL A 188 -1.73 10.51 -11.63
N ILE A 189 -1.22 9.41 -11.11
CA ILE A 189 -0.38 8.47 -11.84
C ILE A 189 -1.22 7.24 -12.20
N ASP A 190 -1.13 6.82 -13.46
CA ASP A 190 -1.58 5.50 -13.89
C ASP A 190 -0.49 4.48 -13.53
N SER A 191 -0.82 3.55 -12.63
CA SER A 191 0.13 2.55 -12.14
C SER A 191 0.29 1.34 -13.08
N GLU A 192 -0.61 1.17 -14.05
CA GLU A 192 -0.49 0.13 -15.07
C GLU A 192 0.42 0.60 -16.23
N GLN A 193 0.34 1.89 -16.58
CA GLN A 193 1.15 2.48 -17.66
C GLN A 193 2.40 3.21 -17.16
N PHE A 194 2.55 3.37 -15.86
CA PHE A 194 3.63 4.12 -15.22
C PHE A 194 3.77 5.55 -15.77
N LYS A 195 2.65 6.26 -15.84
CA LYS A 195 2.59 7.60 -16.42
C LYS A 195 1.81 8.57 -15.54
N LEU A 196 2.27 9.82 -15.52
CA LEU A 196 1.48 10.94 -15.02
C LEU A 196 0.34 11.19 -16.01
N VAL A 197 -0.92 11.00 -15.58
CA VAL A 197 -2.10 11.19 -16.43
C VAL A 197 -2.82 12.50 -16.18
N ASP A 198 -2.73 13.05 -14.96
CA ASP A 198 -3.37 14.32 -14.61
C ASP A 198 -2.66 15.02 -13.44
N SER A 199 -3.01 16.27 -13.22
CA SER A 199 -2.55 17.08 -12.08
C SER A 199 -3.68 18.03 -11.68
N VAL A 200 -4.31 17.74 -10.55
CA VAL A 200 -5.53 18.39 -10.07
C VAL A 200 -5.18 19.46 -9.04
N ALA A 201 -5.75 20.66 -9.17
CA ALA A 201 -5.62 21.69 -8.14
C ALA A 201 -6.18 21.19 -6.79
N ALA A 202 -5.41 21.27 -5.73
CA ALA A 202 -5.70 20.65 -4.45
C ALA A 202 -5.65 21.59 -3.24
N GLY A 203 -5.77 22.89 -3.49
CA GLY A 203 -5.63 23.92 -2.45
C GLY A 203 -4.17 24.23 -2.14
N SER A 204 -3.95 25.20 -1.26
CA SER A 204 -2.61 25.70 -0.96
C SER A 204 -1.82 24.72 -0.10
N ASN A 205 -0.58 24.46 -0.51
CA ASN A 205 0.39 23.60 0.20
C ASN A 205 -0.20 22.23 0.64
N PRO A 206 -0.59 21.34 -0.31
CA PRO A 206 -1.11 20.02 -0.02
C PRO A 206 -0.01 19.09 0.52
N VAL A 207 -0.08 18.72 1.80
CA VAL A 207 0.95 17.93 2.50
C VAL A 207 0.52 16.51 2.82
N ARG A 208 -0.79 16.24 2.86
CA ARG A 208 -1.36 14.93 3.16
C ARG A 208 -2.43 14.56 2.15
N VAL A 209 -2.50 13.28 1.79
CA VAL A 209 -3.60 12.75 0.97
C VAL A 209 -4.16 11.49 1.60
N ALA A 210 -5.48 11.36 1.60
CA ALA A 210 -6.17 10.19 2.12
C ALA A 210 -7.44 9.89 1.30
N LEU A 211 -7.69 8.62 1.02
CA LEU A 211 -8.96 8.16 0.45
C LEU A 211 -9.91 7.73 1.57
N GLN A 212 -11.16 8.14 1.50
CA GLN A 212 -12.16 7.61 2.41
C GLN A 212 -12.41 6.11 2.14
N PRO A 213 -12.97 5.34 3.11
CA PRO A 213 -13.08 3.89 2.98
C PRO A 213 -13.88 3.38 1.78
N ASP A 214 -14.84 4.14 1.25
CA ASP A 214 -15.60 3.82 0.03
C ASP A 214 -14.93 4.29 -1.27
N GLU A 215 -13.74 4.93 -1.16
CA GLU A 215 -12.88 5.43 -2.25
C GLU A 215 -13.52 6.46 -3.19
N ARG A 216 -14.66 7.04 -2.82
CA ARG A 216 -15.34 8.03 -3.65
C ARG A 216 -14.68 9.39 -3.61
N LEU A 217 -14.15 9.79 -2.47
CA LEU A 217 -13.54 11.10 -2.26
C LEU A 217 -12.09 10.98 -1.82
N LEU A 218 -11.25 11.78 -2.45
CA LEU A 218 -9.88 12.04 -2.06
C LEU A 218 -9.86 13.30 -1.20
N TRP A 219 -9.25 13.19 -0.01
CA TRP A 219 -9.10 14.26 0.95
C TRP A 219 -7.65 14.72 1.00
N VAL A 220 -7.44 16.02 0.92
CA VAL A 220 -6.11 16.62 0.83
C VAL A 220 -5.94 17.60 1.98
N GLY A 221 -4.98 17.33 2.87
CA GLY A 221 -4.63 18.22 3.96
C GLY A 221 -3.77 19.37 3.46
N ASN A 222 -4.24 20.61 3.67
CA ASN A 222 -3.62 21.85 3.22
C ASN A 222 -2.97 22.59 4.39
N ASN A 223 -1.64 22.59 4.47
CA ASN A 223 -0.89 23.32 5.49
C ASN A 223 -0.60 24.77 5.04
N ALA A 224 -1.65 25.53 4.81
CA ALA A 224 -1.55 26.91 4.35
C ALA A 224 -1.27 27.87 5.50
N ARG A 225 -0.60 28.99 5.19
CA ARG A 225 -0.36 30.08 6.18
C ARG A 225 -1.62 30.88 6.47
N ALA A 226 -2.47 31.07 5.46
CA ALA A 226 -3.73 31.78 5.60
C ALA A 226 -4.79 30.85 6.23
N PRO A 227 -5.40 31.20 7.36
CA PRO A 227 -6.32 30.31 8.09
C PRO A 227 -7.49 29.80 7.26
N GLU A 228 -8.00 30.62 6.35
CA GLU A 228 -9.10 30.26 5.46
C GLU A 228 -8.71 29.26 4.37
N GLN A 229 -7.40 29.07 4.12
CA GLN A 229 -6.83 28.13 3.16
C GLN A 229 -6.24 26.90 3.83
N SER A 230 -6.12 26.92 5.18
CA SER A 230 -5.64 25.79 5.97
C SER A 230 -6.81 24.88 6.34
N GLY A 231 -6.64 23.57 6.17
CA GLY A 231 -7.70 22.61 6.40
C GLY A 231 -7.64 21.47 5.38
N VAL A 232 -8.77 21.12 4.79
CA VAL A 232 -8.84 20.03 3.82
C VAL A 232 -9.57 20.42 2.54
N THR A 233 -9.00 20.04 1.40
CA THR A 233 -9.65 20.10 0.10
C THR A 233 -10.16 18.71 -0.26
N VAL A 234 -11.44 18.62 -0.65
CA VAL A 234 -12.10 17.37 -1.01
C VAL A 234 -12.26 17.31 -2.53
N ILE A 235 -11.82 16.22 -3.12
CA ILE A 235 -11.81 15.99 -4.57
C ILE A 235 -12.59 14.71 -4.84
N ASP A 236 -13.45 14.71 -5.86
CA ASP A 236 -14.07 13.48 -6.35
C ASP A 236 -12.99 12.61 -7.02
N ALA A 237 -12.77 11.41 -6.48
CA ALA A 237 -11.66 10.56 -6.88
C ALA A 237 -11.81 9.98 -8.29
N GLN A 238 -13.03 9.92 -8.83
CA GLN A 238 -13.30 9.41 -10.16
C GLN A 238 -13.20 10.51 -11.24
N SER A 239 -13.91 11.60 -11.03
CA SER A 239 -13.96 12.72 -11.99
C SER A 239 -12.79 13.69 -11.85
N LEU A 240 -12.01 13.58 -10.77
CA LEU A 240 -10.86 14.43 -10.44
C LEU A 240 -11.24 15.91 -10.27
N LYS A 241 -12.48 16.20 -9.90
CA LYS A 241 -12.98 17.57 -9.70
C LYS A 241 -12.91 17.95 -8.22
N PRO A 242 -12.27 19.07 -7.87
CA PRO A 242 -12.39 19.63 -6.53
C PRO A 242 -13.87 19.96 -6.24
N LEU A 243 -14.35 19.48 -5.10
CA LEU A 243 -15.74 19.66 -4.67
C LEU A 243 -15.87 20.80 -3.67
N LYS A 244 -14.98 20.82 -2.66
CA LYS A 244 -15.05 21.77 -1.57
C LYS A 244 -13.72 21.89 -0.84
N HIS A 245 -13.42 23.09 -0.34
CA HIS A 245 -12.44 23.29 0.70
C HIS A 245 -13.16 23.53 2.03
N VAL A 246 -12.70 22.87 3.10
CA VAL A 246 -13.21 23.01 4.46
C VAL A 246 -12.07 23.52 5.34
N ALA A 247 -12.15 24.77 5.76
CA ALA A 247 -11.22 25.32 6.74
C ALA A 247 -11.43 24.63 8.10
N THR A 248 -10.38 24.01 8.64
CA THR A 248 -10.46 23.23 9.89
C THR A 248 -9.64 23.83 11.02
N GLY A 249 -8.54 24.48 10.71
CA GLY A 249 -7.60 25.04 11.69
C GLY A 249 -6.20 25.17 11.12
N ALA A 250 -5.24 25.49 11.96
CA ALA A 250 -3.86 25.74 11.57
C ALA A 250 -2.96 24.49 11.72
N GLY A 251 -1.93 24.44 10.88
CA GLY A 251 -0.82 23.49 10.95
C GLY A 251 -0.96 22.30 10.00
N HIS A 252 -0.19 21.26 10.28
CA HIS A 252 -0.24 20.01 9.53
C HIS A 252 -1.53 19.23 9.87
N HIS A 253 -2.15 18.65 8.86
CA HIS A 253 -3.42 17.93 8.97
C HIS A 253 -3.23 16.46 8.65
N GLU A 254 -3.39 15.60 9.65
CA GLU A 254 -3.58 14.16 9.46
C GLU A 254 -5.08 13.86 9.38
N ILE A 255 -5.44 12.84 8.59
CA ILE A 255 -6.84 12.56 8.26
C ILE A 255 -7.15 11.09 8.55
N ALA A 256 -8.21 10.85 9.31
CA ALA A 256 -8.79 9.52 9.52
C ALA A 256 -10.30 9.54 9.25
N PHE A 257 -10.87 8.38 8.96
CA PHE A 257 -12.28 8.24 8.61
C PHE A 257 -12.97 7.20 9.48
N SER A 258 -14.23 7.40 9.76
CA SER A 258 -15.08 6.32 10.24
C SER A 258 -15.21 5.23 9.16
N LYS A 259 -15.33 3.97 9.58
CA LYS A 259 -15.40 2.81 8.67
C LYS A 259 -16.57 2.89 7.68
N ASP A 260 -17.64 3.53 8.06
CA ASP A 260 -18.87 3.71 7.27
C ASP A 260 -18.82 4.93 6.33
N SER A 261 -17.67 5.61 6.23
CA SER A 261 -17.49 6.83 5.43
C SER A 261 -18.48 7.97 5.75
N ARG A 262 -18.93 8.08 7.00
CA ARG A 262 -19.81 9.19 7.41
C ARG A 262 -19.08 10.37 8.00
N GLN A 263 -17.97 10.12 8.69
CA GLN A 263 -17.21 11.14 9.39
C GLN A 263 -15.74 11.15 8.92
N ALA A 264 -15.21 12.32 8.67
CA ALA A 264 -13.78 12.56 8.56
C ALA A 264 -13.28 13.31 9.79
N PHE A 265 -12.14 12.88 10.32
CA PHE A 265 -11.48 13.46 11.47
C PHE A 265 -10.16 14.06 11.00
N VAL A 266 -9.96 15.34 11.22
CA VAL A 266 -8.80 16.10 10.74
C VAL A 266 -8.09 16.72 11.93
N SER A 267 -6.83 16.34 12.16
CA SER A 267 -6.02 17.00 13.19
C SER A 267 -5.59 18.39 12.71
N ASN A 268 -5.57 19.37 13.62
CA ASN A 268 -5.05 20.69 13.40
C ASN A 268 -3.89 20.89 14.37
N ARG A 269 -2.68 20.60 13.90
CA ARG A 269 -1.50 20.47 14.74
C ARG A 269 -1.23 21.70 15.57
N ASP A 270 -1.28 22.88 14.95
CA ASP A 270 -0.87 24.14 15.60
C ASP A 270 -2.01 24.75 16.48
N ASP A 271 -3.25 24.32 16.26
CA ASP A 271 -4.41 24.70 17.09
C ASP A 271 -4.69 23.72 18.24
N GLY A 272 -4.05 22.55 18.25
CA GLY A 272 -4.26 21.52 19.28
C GLY A 272 -5.67 20.92 19.26
N THR A 273 -6.27 20.76 18.08
CA THR A 273 -7.65 20.33 17.93
C THR A 273 -7.80 19.21 16.89
N VAL A 274 -8.94 18.52 16.94
CA VAL A 274 -9.45 17.68 15.87
C VAL A 274 -10.78 18.20 15.40
N SER A 275 -10.89 18.43 14.10
CA SER A 275 -12.13 18.81 13.42
C SER A 275 -12.84 17.56 12.92
N ILE A 276 -14.14 17.48 13.16
CA ILE A 276 -15.01 16.39 12.70
C ILE A 276 -15.90 16.94 11.60
N ILE A 277 -15.81 16.34 10.42
CA ILE A 277 -16.53 16.77 9.22
C ILE A 277 -17.54 15.70 8.85
N ASP A 278 -18.80 16.10 8.65
CA ASP A 278 -19.81 15.24 8.02
C ASP A 278 -19.51 15.10 6.53
N ILE A 279 -19.25 13.88 6.08
CA ILE A 279 -18.82 13.61 4.71
C ILE A 279 -19.94 13.85 3.69
N ALA A 280 -21.19 13.60 4.04
CA ALA A 280 -22.32 13.77 3.11
C ALA A 280 -22.55 15.24 2.75
N SER A 281 -22.40 16.14 3.70
CA SER A 281 -22.58 17.60 3.50
C SER A 281 -21.28 18.34 3.28
N LEU A 282 -20.15 17.71 3.53
CA LEU A 282 -18.81 18.33 3.55
C LEU A 282 -18.77 19.58 4.46
N THR A 283 -19.36 19.48 5.66
CA THR A 283 -19.40 20.58 6.63
C THR A 283 -18.75 20.18 7.95
N LEU A 284 -18.11 21.15 8.58
CA LEU A 284 -17.58 21.00 9.92
C LEU A 284 -18.74 20.79 10.92
N SER A 285 -18.81 19.59 11.52
CA SER A 285 -19.84 19.24 12.50
C SER A 285 -19.42 19.65 13.91
N LYS A 286 -18.15 19.44 14.24
CA LYS A 286 -17.61 19.68 15.59
C LYS A 286 -16.10 19.87 15.55
N GLN A 287 -15.58 20.57 16.55
CA GLN A 287 -14.15 20.66 16.82
C GLN A 287 -13.90 20.34 18.29
N LEU A 288 -12.91 19.49 18.55
CA LEU A 288 -12.57 19.02 19.89
C LEU A 288 -11.11 19.34 20.20
N LYS A 289 -10.83 19.74 21.43
CA LYS A 289 -9.47 19.89 21.92
C LYS A 289 -8.88 18.51 22.24
N THR A 290 -7.65 18.25 21.78
CA THR A 290 -7.01 16.91 21.91
C THR A 290 -5.62 16.95 22.51
N GLY A 291 -5.07 18.13 22.71
CA GLY A 291 -3.72 18.36 23.25
C GLY A 291 -3.16 19.64 22.68
N SER A 292 -1.88 19.90 22.88
CA SER A 292 -1.20 21.11 22.38
C SER A 292 -0.63 20.95 20.98
N HIS A 293 -0.35 19.69 20.55
CA HIS A 293 0.34 19.41 19.29
C HIS A 293 0.02 18.02 18.72
N PRO A 294 -1.22 17.78 18.24
CA PRO A 294 -1.63 16.51 17.65
C PRO A 294 -0.84 16.23 16.37
N LEU A 295 -0.07 15.14 16.36
CA LEU A 295 0.83 14.76 15.27
C LEU A 295 0.35 13.59 14.44
N SER A 296 -0.49 12.73 15.01
CA SER A 296 -0.97 11.53 14.31
C SER A 296 -2.39 11.21 14.71
N ILE A 297 -3.13 10.62 13.80
CA ILE A 297 -4.52 10.23 13.98
C ILE A 297 -4.78 8.87 13.32
N ALA A 298 -5.48 7.98 14.01
CA ALA A 298 -5.86 6.68 13.45
C ALA A 298 -7.23 6.24 13.95
N PHE A 299 -8.01 5.57 13.12
CA PHE A 299 -9.32 5.03 13.44
C PHE A 299 -9.24 3.54 13.78
N SER A 300 -9.83 3.13 14.90
CA SER A 300 -10.06 1.73 15.22
C SER A 300 -11.48 1.32 14.85
N ALA A 301 -11.59 0.37 13.92
CA ALA A 301 -12.89 -0.21 13.57
C ALA A 301 -13.49 -1.06 14.69
N LEU A 302 -12.67 -1.61 15.58
CA LEU A 302 -13.12 -2.39 16.74
C LEU A 302 -13.80 -1.51 17.78
N SER A 303 -13.13 -0.42 18.19
CA SER A 303 -13.65 0.46 19.24
C SER A 303 -14.60 1.54 18.73
N GLN A 304 -14.74 1.69 17.40
CA GLN A 304 -15.47 2.77 16.74
C GLN A 304 -15.04 4.15 17.25
N ALA A 305 -13.73 4.33 17.36
CA ALA A 305 -13.14 5.56 17.87
C ALA A 305 -11.90 5.97 17.08
N VAL A 306 -11.62 7.26 17.14
CA VAL A 306 -10.39 7.85 16.62
C VAL A 306 -9.43 8.11 17.77
N TYR A 307 -8.18 7.76 17.56
CA TYR A 307 -7.08 7.98 18.50
C TYR A 307 -6.17 9.07 17.93
N VAL A 308 -5.94 10.08 18.73
CA VAL A 308 -5.14 11.26 18.36
C VAL A 308 -3.94 11.34 19.26
N ALA A 309 -2.74 11.13 18.71
CA ALA A 309 -1.50 11.20 19.46
C ALA A 309 -0.95 12.65 19.48
N ASP A 310 -0.70 13.15 20.67
CA ASP A 310 -0.07 14.45 20.91
C ASP A 310 1.38 14.27 21.35
N GLY A 311 2.30 14.76 20.52
CA GLY A 311 3.73 14.56 20.76
C GLY A 311 4.29 15.45 21.86
N GLN A 312 3.71 16.62 22.10
CA GLN A 312 4.18 17.57 23.10
C GLN A 312 3.62 17.25 24.48
N ASP A 313 2.34 16.91 24.57
CA ASP A 313 1.70 16.61 25.86
C ASP A 313 1.92 15.15 26.29
N GLY A 314 2.35 14.28 25.38
CA GLY A 314 2.51 12.85 25.65
C GLY A 314 1.19 12.16 25.95
N THR A 315 0.15 12.49 25.21
CA THR A 315 -1.19 11.93 25.40
C THR A 315 -1.74 11.33 24.11
N VAL A 316 -2.64 10.35 24.27
CA VAL A 316 -3.50 9.88 23.18
C VAL A 316 -4.95 10.15 23.57
N THR A 317 -5.59 11.05 22.86
CA THR A 317 -7.01 11.38 23.06
C THR A 317 -7.87 10.44 22.21
N VAL A 318 -8.78 9.72 22.87
CA VAL A 318 -9.74 8.81 22.22
C VAL A 318 -11.06 9.55 22.02
N VAL A 319 -11.46 9.71 20.76
CA VAL A 319 -12.70 10.36 20.36
C VAL A 319 -13.67 9.31 19.84
N ASP A 320 -14.81 9.19 20.49
CA ASP A 320 -15.88 8.29 20.09
C ASP A 320 -16.53 8.80 18.79
N ALA A 321 -16.57 7.93 17.77
CA ALA A 321 -17.05 8.33 16.44
C ALA A 321 -18.57 8.39 16.32
N VAL A 322 -19.32 7.87 17.30
CA VAL A 322 -20.78 7.91 17.34
C VAL A 322 -21.27 9.15 18.08
N SER A 323 -20.78 9.35 19.32
CA SER A 323 -21.18 10.49 20.15
C SER A 323 -20.43 11.78 19.80
N LEU A 324 -19.38 11.69 18.99
CA LEU A 324 -18.49 12.79 18.61
C LEU A 324 -17.95 13.54 19.83
N SER A 325 -17.50 12.80 20.83
CA SER A 325 -16.99 13.36 22.08
C SER A 325 -15.73 12.63 22.54
N VAL A 326 -14.92 13.32 23.33
CA VAL A 326 -13.74 12.70 23.98
C VAL A 326 -14.24 11.64 24.96
N ARG A 327 -13.85 10.38 24.72
CA ARG A 327 -14.16 9.23 25.55
C ARG A 327 -13.12 8.99 26.63
N ARG A 328 -11.86 9.17 26.27
CA ARG A 328 -10.72 8.92 27.15
C ARG A 328 -9.49 9.72 26.73
N VAL A 329 -8.61 10.02 27.69
CA VAL A 329 -7.26 10.51 27.44
C VAL A 329 -6.29 9.53 28.09
N ILE A 330 -5.46 8.90 27.29
CA ILE A 330 -4.43 7.95 27.70
C ILE A 330 -3.15 8.77 27.89
N LYS A 331 -2.58 8.74 29.10
CA LYS A 331 -1.31 9.43 29.39
C LYS A 331 -0.15 8.51 29.05
N LEU A 332 0.75 8.99 28.22
CA LEU A 332 2.00 8.37 27.81
C LEU A 332 3.15 9.34 28.11
N LYS A 333 4.32 9.11 27.51
CA LYS A 333 5.45 10.03 27.59
C LYS A 333 5.47 10.99 26.41
N GLN A 334 6.08 12.16 26.59
CA GLN A 334 6.33 13.11 25.50
C GLN A 334 7.17 12.47 24.39
N GLY A 335 7.08 13.00 23.17
CA GLY A 335 7.79 12.50 22.00
C GLY A 335 6.99 11.52 21.14
N LEU A 336 5.66 11.46 21.34
CA LEU A 336 4.77 10.67 20.49
C LEU A 336 4.81 11.18 19.06
N GLY A 337 4.79 10.24 18.13
CA GLY A 337 4.82 10.48 16.69
C GLY A 337 3.77 9.63 15.95
N PRO A 338 4.15 9.00 14.83
CA PRO A 338 3.23 8.21 14.03
C PRO A 338 2.55 7.08 14.82
N MET A 339 1.30 6.84 14.49
CA MET A 339 0.55 5.71 15.03
C MET A 339 -0.23 4.99 13.93
N GLY A 340 -0.57 3.73 14.18
CA GLY A 340 -1.42 2.93 13.33
C GLY A 340 -2.07 1.80 14.10
N PHE A 341 -3.05 1.16 13.48
CA PHE A 341 -3.75 0.00 14.04
C PHE A 341 -3.44 -1.28 13.28
N SER A 342 -3.44 -2.41 14.00
CA SER A 342 -3.50 -3.74 13.38
C SER A 342 -4.76 -3.87 12.50
N ALA A 343 -4.73 -4.77 11.53
CA ALA A 343 -5.80 -4.92 10.52
C ALA A 343 -7.18 -5.22 11.14
N ASP A 344 -7.23 -5.87 12.31
CA ASP A 344 -8.44 -6.12 13.09
C ASP A 344 -8.91 -4.90 13.92
N GLY A 345 -8.11 -3.82 13.94
CA GLY A 345 -8.39 -2.60 14.69
C GLY A 345 -8.18 -2.72 16.20
N ARG A 346 -7.62 -3.82 16.70
CA ARG A 346 -7.47 -4.07 18.13
C ARG A 346 -6.26 -3.36 18.73
N PHE A 347 -5.09 -3.55 18.14
CA PHE A 347 -3.86 -3.01 18.70
C PHE A 347 -3.45 -1.72 18.00
N GLY A 348 -3.55 -0.60 18.70
CA GLY A 348 -2.97 0.68 18.30
C GLY A 348 -1.51 0.75 18.75
N ILE A 349 -0.60 1.00 17.81
CA ILE A 349 0.82 1.18 18.11
C ILE A 349 1.17 2.65 17.89
N VAL A 350 1.61 3.32 18.94
CA VAL A 350 2.06 4.72 18.92
C VAL A 350 3.57 4.73 19.12
N LEU A 351 4.29 5.34 18.21
CA LEU A 351 5.75 5.44 18.27
C LEU A 351 6.15 6.62 19.14
N ASN A 352 7.19 6.44 19.95
CA ASN A 352 7.81 7.51 20.72
C ASN A 352 9.28 7.67 20.29
N THR A 353 9.55 8.76 19.59
CA THR A 353 10.88 9.03 19.00
C THR A 353 11.93 9.43 20.05
N LEU A 354 11.52 9.99 21.17
CA LEU A 354 12.44 10.39 22.25
C LEU A 354 12.84 9.21 23.13
N GLU A 355 11.90 8.30 23.39
CA GLU A 355 12.12 7.14 24.28
C GLU A 355 12.56 5.88 23.50
N ASN A 356 12.53 5.90 22.17
CA ASN A 356 12.78 4.71 21.34
C ASN A 356 11.84 3.55 21.69
N GLN A 357 10.57 3.85 21.84
CA GLN A 357 9.54 2.92 22.28
C GLN A 357 8.35 2.92 21.32
N ALA A 358 7.65 1.79 21.32
CA ALA A 358 6.31 1.64 20.76
C ALA A 358 5.34 1.34 21.90
N SER A 359 4.43 2.27 22.16
CA SER A 359 3.36 2.10 23.15
C SER A 359 2.20 1.37 22.48
N VAL A 360 1.76 0.26 23.06
CA VAL A 360 0.68 -0.58 22.54
C VAL A 360 -0.60 -0.32 23.32
N ILE A 361 -1.64 0.12 22.62
CA ILE A 361 -2.97 0.39 23.17
C ILE A 361 -3.91 -0.73 22.72
N ASP A 362 -4.62 -1.37 23.65
CA ASP A 362 -5.74 -2.27 23.35
C ASP A 362 -7.02 -1.44 23.17
N ALA A 363 -7.52 -1.37 21.95
CA ALA A 363 -8.71 -0.60 21.61
C ALA A 363 -10.02 -1.23 22.11
N SER A 364 -9.98 -2.46 22.63
CA SER A 364 -11.17 -3.07 23.24
C SER A 364 -11.57 -2.41 24.56
N ASN A 365 -10.62 -1.76 25.24
CA ASN A 365 -10.82 -1.08 26.52
C ASN A 365 -10.11 0.28 26.64
N ASP A 366 -9.54 0.78 25.53
CA ASP A 366 -8.79 2.04 25.44
C ASP A 366 -7.66 2.16 26.48
N SER A 367 -6.89 1.09 26.69
CA SER A 367 -5.81 1.08 27.69
C SER A 367 -4.44 0.83 27.08
N LEU A 368 -3.43 1.48 27.64
CA LEU A 368 -2.03 1.11 27.42
C LEU A 368 -1.79 -0.27 28.03
N ILE A 369 -1.29 -1.21 27.24
CA ILE A 369 -0.98 -2.57 27.69
C ILE A 369 0.52 -2.89 27.71
N HIS A 370 1.30 -2.28 26.82
CA HIS A 370 2.75 -2.50 26.73
C HIS A 370 3.48 -1.26 26.24
N ASP A 371 4.73 -1.12 26.70
CA ASP A 371 5.77 -0.29 26.09
C ASP A 371 6.89 -1.22 25.63
N VAL A 372 7.12 -1.27 24.31
CA VAL A 372 8.10 -2.16 23.69
C VAL A 372 9.27 -1.33 23.17
N ALA A 373 10.50 -1.70 23.56
CA ALA A 373 11.70 -1.07 23.02
C ALA A 373 11.84 -1.39 21.53
N VAL A 374 12.14 -0.39 20.73
CA VAL A 374 12.23 -0.49 19.26
C VAL A 374 13.49 0.19 18.73
N SER A 375 13.69 0.12 17.42
CA SER A 375 14.79 0.80 16.72
C SER A 375 14.81 2.30 17.02
N ALA A 376 16.01 2.88 17.12
CA ALA A 376 16.20 4.27 17.53
C ALA A 376 15.51 5.26 16.60
N GLU A 377 14.87 6.29 17.19
CA GLU A 377 14.08 7.31 16.54
C GLU A 377 12.99 6.71 15.63
N PRO A 378 12.07 5.90 16.18
CA PRO A 378 11.04 5.24 15.40
C PRO A 378 10.11 6.29 14.76
N TYR A 379 9.85 6.15 13.44
CA TYR A 379 9.06 7.13 12.70
C TYR A 379 8.04 6.52 11.74
N GLN A 380 8.08 5.21 11.52
CA GLN A 380 7.10 4.52 10.69
C GLN A 380 6.75 3.16 11.29
N VAL A 381 5.47 2.84 11.28
CA VAL A 381 4.93 1.51 11.61
C VAL A 381 4.05 1.04 10.45
N VAL A 382 4.26 -0.19 10.01
CA VAL A 382 3.40 -0.89 9.06
C VAL A 382 2.99 -2.24 9.62
N PHE A 383 1.86 -2.76 9.15
CA PHE A 383 1.26 -3.97 9.68
C PHE A 383 1.06 -5.01 8.60
N THR A 384 1.41 -6.24 8.92
CA THR A 384 0.85 -7.45 8.31
C THR A 384 -0.22 -8.03 9.24
N LYS A 385 -0.90 -9.10 8.83
CA LYS A 385 -1.85 -9.79 9.72
C LYS A 385 -1.23 -10.31 11.01
N ALA A 386 0.06 -10.67 10.98
CA ALA A 386 0.74 -11.31 12.11
C ALA A 386 1.70 -10.40 12.87
N TYR A 387 2.22 -9.36 12.24
CA TYR A 387 3.31 -8.56 12.79
C TYR A 387 3.13 -7.07 12.54
N ALA A 388 3.69 -6.26 13.45
CA ALA A 388 3.98 -4.86 13.21
C ALA A 388 5.48 -4.70 12.94
N TYR A 389 5.84 -3.90 11.93
CA TYR A 389 7.22 -3.58 11.57
C TYR A 389 7.46 -2.11 11.78
N ILE A 390 8.53 -1.79 12.50
CA ILE A 390 8.86 -0.42 12.91
C ILE A 390 10.26 -0.07 12.41
N ARG A 391 10.36 1.03 11.69
CA ARG A 391 11.62 1.61 11.21
C ARG A 391 11.96 2.87 11.98
N GLY A 392 13.24 2.99 12.35
CA GLY A 392 13.79 4.19 12.97
C GLY A 392 14.70 4.97 12.04
N LEU A 393 14.78 6.29 12.24
CA LEU A 393 15.68 7.18 11.47
C LEU A 393 17.14 6.99 11.85
N ALA A 394 17.42 6.65 13.11
CA ALA A 394 18.78 6.50 13.64
C ALA A 394 19.18 5.03 13.81
N SER A 395 18.66 4.13 12.99
CA SER A 395 18.94 2.70 13.10
C SER A 395 18.98 2.03 11.74
N ALA A 396 19.93 1.11 11.55
CA ALA A 396 19.96 0.17 10.44
C ALA A 396 18.94 -0.97 10.58
N LYS A 397 18.29 -1.10 11.77
CA LYS A 397 17.38 -2.20 12.08
C LYS A 397 15.93 -1.84 11.85
N VAL A 398 15.16 -2.85 11.46
CA VAL A 398 13.71 -2.88 11.56
C VAL A 398 13.34 -3.72 12.78
N THR A 399 12.46 -3.21 13.63
CA THR A 399 11.90 -3.99 14.75
C THR A 399 10.60 -4.63 14.30
N MET A 400 10.47 -5.92 14.48
CA MET A 400 9.26 -6.72 14.23
C MET A 400 8.63 -7.10 15.57
N ILE A 401 7.33 -6.84 15.73
CA ILE A 401 6.56 -7.19 16.93
C ILE A 401 5.49 -8.19 16.54
N ASN A 402 5.41 -9.32 17.23
CA ASN A 402 4.39 -10.34 17.01
C ASN A 402 3.05 -9.89 17.63
N LEU A 403 2.04 -9.62 16.81
CA LEU A 403 0.73 -9.14 17.28
C LEU A 403 0.01 -10.14 18.20
N ALA A 404 0.17 -11.44 17.95
CA ALA A 404 -0.42 -12.47 18.80
C ALA A 404 0.14 -12.49 20.24
N SER A 405 1.31 -11.90 20.46
CA SER A 405 1.94 -11.78 21.79
C SER A 405 1.48 -10.55 22.58
N LEU A 406 0.67 -9.66 22.01
CA LEU A 406 0.30 -8.38 22.61
C LEU A 406 -0.92 -8.44 23.54
N GLY A 407 -1.51 -9.62 23.79
CA GLY A 407 -2.66 -9.72 24.72
C GLY A 407 -2.31 -9.29 26.15
N GLU A 408 -3.31 -8.85 26.92
CA GLU A 408 -3.16 -8.47 28.31
C GLU A 408 -2.52 -9.59 29.14
N GLY A 409 -1.56 -9.22 30.01
CA GLY A 409 -0.79 -10.18 30.81
C GLY A 409 0.21 -11.06 30.06
N ARG A 410 0.40 -10.85 28.75
CA ARG A 410 1.41 -11.54 27.93
C ARG A 410 2.69 -10.71 27.87
N THR A 411 3.81 -11.37 27.60
CA THR A 411 5.07 -10.69 27.30
C THR A 411 5.18 -10.47 25.80
N PRO A 412 5.32 -9.22 25.33
CA PRO A 412 5.52 -8.95 23.91
C PRO A 412 6.75 -9.66 23.33
N ILE A 413 6.59 -10.30 22.19
CA ILE A 413 7.71 -10.89 21.45
C ILE A 413 8.11 -9.91 20.36
N SER A 414 9.31 -9.34 20.48
CA SER A 414 9.88 -8.44 19.48
C SER A 414 11.27 -8.92 19.05
N GLN A 415 11.62 -8.68 17.80
CA GLN A 415 12.91 -9.00 17.22
C GLN A 415 13.36 -7.90 16.27
N GLY A 416 14.64 -7.49 16.37
CA GLY A 416 15.27 -6.59 15.40
C GLY A 416 16.08 -7.37 14.37
N PHE A 417 16.03 -6.95 13.11
CA PHE A 417 16.89 -7.48 12.05
C PHE A 417 17.51 -6.33 11.25
N GLU A 418 18.71 -6.56 10.72
CA GLU A 418 19.39 -5.60 9.87
C GLU A 418 18.65 -5.45 8.53
N ALA A 419 18.42 -4.21 8.11
CA ALA A 419 17.67 -3.88 6.90
C ALA A 419 18.34 -2.74 6.11
N GLY A 420 19.63 -2.83 5.94
CA GLY A 420 20.47 -1.87 5.23
C GLY A 420 21.26 -0.93 6.13
N PRO A 421 22.08 -0.04 5.56
CA PRO A 421 22.90 0.88 6.33
C PRO A 421 22.07 1.93 7.06
N GLN A 422 22.61 2.42 8.17
CA GLN A 422 22.06 3.60 8.84
C GLN A 422 22.30 4.84 7.98
N ALA A 423 21.25 5.65 7.77
CA ALA A 423 21.38 6.90 7.06
C ALA A 423 22.32 7.88 7.80
N PRO A 424 23.33 8.45 7.15
CA PRO A 424 24.16 9.47 7.77
C PRO A 424 23.33 10.72 8.03
N ARG A 425 23.49 11.29 9.23
CA ARG A 425 22.98 12.64 9.54
C ARG A 425 23.99 13.65 9.03
N LEU A 426 23.65 14.32 7.95
CA LEU A 426 24.38 15.51 7.53
C LEU A 426 23.86 16.70 8.33
N ALA A 427 24.75 17.53 8.86
CA ALA A 427 24.38 18.72 9.62
C ALA A 427 23.51 19.64 8.77
N GLY A 428 22.29 19.92 9.22
CA GLY A 428 21.32 20.78 8.53
C GLY A 428 20.35 20.09 7.57
N ASP A 429 20.54 18.83 7.23
CA ASP A 429 19.63 18.07 6.39
C ASP A 429 18.64 17.24 7.20
N LEU A 430 17.41 17.15 6.73
CA LEU A 430 16.49 16.13 7.18
C LEU A 430 17.11 14.76 6.88
N PRO A 431 17.09 13.80 7.83
CA PRO A 431 17.65 12.47 7.61
C PRO A 431 16.98 11.85 6.37
N LEU A 432 17.78 11.14 5.57
CA LEU A 432 17.28 10.32 4.49
C LEU A 432 16.44 9.20 5.10
N ALA A 433 15.15 9.38 5.12
CA ALA A 433 14.25 8.39 5.71
C ALA A 433 14.17 7.16 4.80
N SER A 434 14.61 6.00 5.29
CA SER A 434 14.22 4.75 4.66
C SER A 434 12.78 4.44 5.02
N SER A 435 11.98 3.96 4.06
CA SER A 435 10.58 3.66 4.28
C SER A 435 10.28 2.17 4.20
N LEU A 436 9.16 1.77 4.82
CA LEU A 436 8.65 0.41 4.81
C LEU A 436 7.39 0.35 3.93
N ALA A 437 7.25 -0.73 3.18
CA ALA A 437 6.01 -1.10 2.51
C ALA A 437 5.73 -2.59 2.70
N VAL A 438 4.46 -2.94 2.82
CA VAL A 438 3.99 -4.32 2.91
C VAL A 438 3.41 -4.72 1.57
N SER A 439 3.73 -5.94 1.10
CA SER A 439 3.09 -6.48 -0.09
C SER A 439 1.59 -6.73 0.17
N ARG A 440 0.79 -6.65 -0.90
CA ARG A 440 -0.67 -6.81 -0.82
C ARG A 440 -1.12 -8.17 -0.26
N ASP A 441 -0.32 -9.19 -0.47
CA ASP A 441 -0.56 -10.57 0.01
C ASP A 441 -0.03 -10.83 1.42
N ASP A 442 0.50 -9.82 2.11
CA ASP A 442 1.14 -9.90 3.42
C ASP A 442 2.39 -10.81 3.50
N ASN A 443 2.96 -11.21 2.38
CA ASN A 443 4.06 -12.17 2.35
C ASN A 443 5.45 -11.53 2.34
N ALA A 444 5.53 -10.22 2.04
CA ALA A 444 6.79 -9.49 1.99
C ALA A 444 6.70 -8.12 2.62
N VAL A 445 7.80 -7.68 3.21
CA VAL A 445 8.01 -6.31 3.67
C VAL A 445 9.23 -5.76 2.95
N PHE A 446 9.08 -4.60 2.34
CA PHE A 446 10.14 -3.92 1.62
C PHE A 446 10.69 -2.78 2.45
N VAL A 447 11.98 -2.61 2.38
CA VAL A 447 12.70 -1.50 3.01
C VAL A 447 13.43 -0.74 1.93
N VAL A 448 13.15 0.54 1.80
CA VAL A 448 13.90 1.42 0.90
C VAL A 448 15.07 2.03 1.66
N ASN A 449 16.29 1.85 1.16
CA ASN A 449 17.50 2.41 1.74
C ASN A 449 18.08 3.49 0.81
N PRO A 450 17.86 4.76 1.10
CA PRO A 450 18.29 5.85 0.21
C PRO A 450 19.80 6.13 0.27
N VAL A 451 20.54 5.46 1.15
CA VAL A 451 22.01 5.64 1.30
C VAL A 451 22.79 4.90 0.24
N ASP A 452 22.38 3.67 -0.05
CA ASP A 452 23.02 2.77 -1.01
C ASP A 452 22.13 2.44 -2.22
N ASN A 453 20.97 3.11 -2.33
CA ASN A 453 19.97 2.92 -3.39
C ASN A 453 19.48 1.47 -3.51
N THR A 454 19.25 0.80 -2.38
CA THR A 454 18.68 -0.56 -2.29
C THR A 454 17.32 -0.60 -1.63
#